data_26ddb376ed000a1f966bedab4273f807
#
_entry.id   26ddb376ed000a1f966bedab4273f807
#
_cell.length_a   1.000
_cell.length_b   1.000
_cell.length_c   1.000
_cell.angle_alpha   90.00
_cell.angle_beta   90.00
_cell.angle_gamma   90.00
#
_symmetry.space_group_name_H-M   'P 1'
#
loop_
_entity.id
_entity.type
_entity.pdbx_description
1 polymer ?
#
loop_
_entity_poly.entity_id
_entity_poly.type
_entity_poly.pdbx_seq_one_letter_code
_entity_poly.pdbx_strand_id
1 'polypeptide(L)'
;MAVTIYYEEDVNPKIIQGKKIAIIGYGSQGHAHALNLMDSGCDVRVGLREGSKSAEKAREAGLKVVDMDTAAEEADLIMILTPDETQPKVYEEHIKDHLKAGDTLAFAHGFNIHYGYIKAPEDVNVIMCAPKGPGHIVRRQFTEGSGVPDLACVAQDATGDAWDIAMSYCWGVGGARSGIIKATFAEETEEDLFGEQAVLCGGLVELVKAGFETLVDAGYP
;
A
#
# COMPACT_ATOMS: atom_id res chain seq x y z
N MET A 1 -3.65 -5.21 -25.35
CA MET A 1 -2.17 -5.01 -25.35
C MET A 1 -1.58 -6.09 -24.43
N ALA A 2 -0.34 -6.55 -24.70
CA ALA A 2 0.31 -7.47 -23.78
C ALA A 2 0.68 -6.73 -22.49
N VAL A 3 0.40 -7.31 -21.33
CA VAL A 3 0.79 -6.76 -20.02
C VAL A 3 2.27 -7.05 -19.82
N THR A 4 3.05 -6.04 -19.43
CA THR A 4 4.47 -6.23 -19.04
C THR A 4 4.52 -6.53 -17.55
N ILE A 5 5.19 -7.61 -17.19
CA ILE A 5 5.40 -8.03 -15.81
C ILE A 5 6.90 -7.95 -15.52
N TYR A 6 7.25 -7.33 -14.41
CA TYR A 6 8.62 -7.15 -13.94
C TYR A 6 8.87 -8.06 -12.73
N TYR A 7 10.11 -8.52 -12.58
CA TYR A 7 10.54 -9.43 -11.53
C TYR A 7 11.77 -8.90 -10.78
N GLU A 8 12.36 -9.69 -9.91
CA GLU A 8 13.48 -9.26 -9.05
C GLU A 8 14.70 -8.75 -9.85
N GLU A 9 14.99 -9.33 -11.01
CA GLU A 9 16.08 -8.94 -11.90
C GLU A 9 15.88 -7.55 -12.56
N ASP A 10 14.64 -7.06 -12.60
CA ASP A 10 14.30 -5.77 -13.19
C ASP A 10 14.38 -4.62 -12.16
N VAL A 11 14.65 -4.92 -10.90
CA VAL A 11 14.52 -3.96 -9.78
C VAL A 11 15.88 -3.69 -9.13
N ASN A 12 16.13 -2.43 -8.78
CA ASN A 12 17.26 -2.05 -7.94
C ASN A 12 16.85 -1.89 -6.48
N PRO A 13 17.09 -2.88 -5.60
CA PRO A 13 16.68 -2.82 -4.19
C PRO A 13 17.32 -1.69 -3.39
N LYS A 14 18.52 -1.21 -3.80
CA LYS A 14 19.27 -0.19 -3.07
C LYS A 14 18.57 1.15 -3.03
N ILE A 15 17.63 1.41 -3.96
CA ILE A 15 16.89 2.66 -4.00
C ILE A 15 16.03 2.76 -2.72
N ILE A 16 15.20 1.75 -2.44
CA ILE A 16 14.32 1.79 -1.27
C ILE A 16 15.07 1.56 0.04
N GLN A 17 16.14 0.75 0.03
CA GLN A 17 17.00 0.54 1.19
C GLN A 17 17.77 1.81 1.60
N GLY A 18 17.97 2.75 0.69
CA GLY A 18 18.60 4.05 0.95
C GLY A 18 17.65 5.13 1.46
N LYS A 19 16.35 4.86 1.52
CA LYS A 19 15.33 5.83 1.95
C LYS A 19 14.83 5.56 3.36
N LYS A 20 14.48 6.63 4.06
CA LYS A 20 13.72 6.58 5.31
C LYS A 20 12.23 6.50 4.98
N ILE A 21 11.56 5.45 5.41
CA ILE A 21 10.18 5.16 5.04
C ILE A 21 9.27 5.36 6.24
N ALA A 22 8.25 6.21 6.10
CA ALA A 22 7.14 6.30 7.03
C ALA A 22 5.95 5.49 6.53
N ILE A 23 5.43 4.60 7.38
CA ILE A 23 4.17 3.91 7.16
C ILE A 23 3.12 4.56 8.07
N ILE A 24 2.18 5.29 7.48
CA ILE A 24 1.11 5.97 8.22
C ILE A 24 -0.09 5.04 8.34
N GLY A 25 -0.31 4.51 9.55
CA GLY A 25 -1.29 3.48 9.83
C GLY A 25 -0.69 2.08 9.98
N TYR A 26 -1.33 1.24 10.80
CA TYR A 26 -0.89 -0.14 11.07
C TYR A 26 -2.10 -1.08 11.09
N GLY A 27 -2.89 -0.98 10.02
CA GLY A 27 -3.99 -1.89 9.69
C GLY A 27 -3.48 -3.13 8.95
N SER A 28 -4.35 -3.73 8.13
CA SER A 28 -4.02 -4.94 7.35
C SER A 28 -2.80 -4.74 6.44
N GLN A 29 -2.81 -3.72 5.58
CA GLN A 29 -1.67 -3.43 4.70
C GLN A 29 -0.50 -2.82 5.45
N GLY A 30 -0.75 -1.87 6.38
CA GLY A 30 0.33 -1.20 7.13
C GLY A 30 1.23 -2.16 7.90
N HIS A 31 0.65 -3.17 8.53
CA HIS A 31 1.38 -4.25 9.19
C HIS A 31 2.27 -5.02 8.20
N ALA A 32 1.73 -5.42 7.05
CA ALA A 32 2.46 -6.21 6.07
C ALA A 32 3.59 -5.39 5.43
N HIS A 33 3.31 -4.18 4.95
CA HIS A 33 4.31 -3.29 4.36
C HIS A 33 5.44 -2.98 5.33
N ALA A 34 5.13 -2.57 6.57
CA ALA A 34 6.15 -2.21 7.55
C ALA A 34 7.10 -3.36 7.86
N LEU A 35 6.56 -4.56 8.09
CA LEU A 35 7.38 -5.73 8.43
C LEU A 35 8.17 -6.27 7.23
N ASN A 36 7.56 -6.31 6.03
CA ASN A 36 8.25 -6.80 4.84
C ASN A 36 9.40 -5.87 4.45
N LEU A 37 9.18 -4.54 4.50
CA LEU A 37 10.23 -3.57 4.26
C LEU A 37 11.36 -3.65 5.30
N MET A 38 11.03 -3.80 6.58
CA MET A 38 12.02 -4.01 7.64
C MET A 38 12.85 -5.26 7.40
N ASP A 39 12.21 -6.39 7.07
CA ASP A 39 12.90 -7.65 6.76
C ASP A 39 13.71 -7.57 5.45
N SER A 40 13.35 -6.65 4.55
CA SER A 40 14.09 -6.33 3.32
C SER A 40 15.25 -5.35 3.54
N GLY A 41 15.53 -4.98 4.81
CA GLY A 41 16.67 -4.13 5.18
C GLY A 41 16.44 -2.62 5.02
N CYS A 42 15.18 -2.17 4.99
CA CYS A 42 14.83 -0.75 4.89
C CYS A 42 14.72 -0.08 6.28
N ASP A 43 14.97 1.23 6.33
CA ASP A 43 14.75 2.08 7.53
C ASP A 43 13.27 2.47 7.61
N VAL A 44 12.51 1.75 8.44
CA VAL A 44 11.05 1.90 8.55
C VAL A 44 10.66 2.49 9.91
N ARG A 45 9.73 3.44 9.87
CA ARG A 45 9.00 3.94 11.04
C ARG A 45 7.50 3.90 10.78
N VAL A 46 6.75 3.62 11.83
CA VAL A 46 5.28 3.57 11.79
C VAL A 46 4.74 4.81 12.49
N GLY A 47 4.02 5.64 11.74
CA GLY A 47 3.33 6.83 12.25
C GLY A 47 1.91 6.48 12.70
N LEU A 48 1.60 6.69 13.97
CA LEU A 48 0.29 6.40 14.55
C LEU A 48 -0.20 7.56 15.41
N ARG A 49 -1.53 7.72 15.45
CA ARG A 49 -2.15 8.66 16.38
C ARG A 49 -1.90 8.26 17.83
N GLU A 50 -1.90 9.22 18.74
CA GLU A 50 -1.84 8.97 20.18
C GLU A 50 -2.96 8.02 20.62
N GLY A 51 -2.65 7.08 21.52
CA GLY A 51 -3.59 6.08 22.02
C GLY A 51 -3.99 4.99 21.02
N SER A 52 -3.30 4.86 19.89
CA SER A 52 -3.55 3.78 18.94
C SER A 52 -3.31 2.40 19.55
N LYS A 53 -4.33 1.54 19.49
CA LYS A 53 -4.24 0.13 19.96
C LYS A 53 -3.22 -0.70 19.17
N SER A 54 -2.83 -0.26 17.99
CA SER A 54 -1.85 -0.95 17.15
C SER A 54 -0.41 -0.62 17.49
N ALA A 55 -0.17 0.45 18.29
CA ALA A 55 1.18 0.92 18.61
C ALA A 55 2.00 -0.12 19.39
N GLU A 56 1.39 -0.79 20.36
CA GLU A 56 2.05 -1.84 21.14
C GLU A 56 2.43 -3.03 20.26
N LYS A 57 1.51 -3.51 19.43
CA LYS A 57 1.76 -4.61 18.49
C LYS A 57 2.90 -4.30 17.50
N ALA A 58 2.98 -3.05 17.01
CA ALA A 58 4.05 -2.64 16.12
C ALA A 58 5.41 -2.61 16.83
N ARG A 59 5.45 -2.13 18.09
CA ARG A 59 6.69 -2.15 18.93
C ARG A 59 7.14 -3.56 19.28
N GLU A 60 6.22 -4.45 19.67
CA GLU A 60 6.49 -5.86 19.93
C GLU A 60 7.06 -6.59 18.71
N ALA A 61 6.64 -6.17 17.51
CA ALA A 61 7.18 -6.68 16.24
C ALA A 61 8.55 -6.07 15.86
N GLY A 62 9.13 -5.19 16.70
CA GLY A 62 10.45 -4.60 16.51
C GLY A 62 10.47 -3.31 15.70
N LEU A 63 9.32 -2.74 15.35
CA LEU A 63 9.24 -1.50 14.57
C LEU A 63 9.41 -0.24 15.44
N LYS A 64 10.05 0.79 14.85
CA LYS A 64 10.07 2.15 15.42
C LYS A 64 8.67 2.76 15.26
N VAL A 65 8.02 3.09 16.38
CA VAL A 65 6.67 3.72 16.39
C VAL A 65 6.78 5.12 16.95
N VAL A 66 6.34 6.09 16.18
CA VAL A 66 6.30 7.53 16.50
C VAL A 66 4.90 8.10 16.21
N ASP A 67 4.64 9.35 16.53
CA ASP A 67 3.46 10.07 16.03
C ASP A 67 3.55 10.32 14.51
N MET A 68 2.42 10.70 13.89
CA MET A 68 2.36 10.85 12.43
C MET A 68 3.19 12.02 11.92
N ASP A 69 3.25 13.13 12.69
CA ASP A 69 4.02 14.31 12.33
C ASP A 69 5.52 14.01 12.32
N THR A 70 6.03 13.39 13.40
CA THR A 70 7.42 12.94 13.49
C THR A 70 7.76 11.93 12.38
N ALA A 71 6.84 10.99 12.08
CA ALA A 71 7.06 10.03 10.99
C ALA A 71 7.21 10.71 9.65
N ALA A 72 6.34 11.68 9.34
CA ALA A 72 6.37 12.44 8.10
C ALA A 72 7.61 13.33 8.00
N GLU A 73 7.98 14.05 9.08
CA GLU A 73 9.15 14.93 9.11
C GLU A 73 10.47 14.20 8.84
N GLU A 74 10.62 12.99 9.39
CA GLU A 74 11.84 12.19 9.27
C GLU A 74 11.98 11.44 7.93
N ALA A 75 10.89 11.27 7.17
CA ALA A 75 10.85 10.37 6.02
C ALA A 75 11.24 11.03 4.70
N ASP A 76 11.80 10.24 3.81
CA ASP A 76 12.00 10.54 2.39
C ASP A 76 10.87 9.94 1.52
N LEU A 77 10.17 8.94 2.07
CA LEU A 77 9.00 8.30 1.46
C LEU A 77 7.92 8.08 2.52
N ILE A 78 6.72 8.55 2.25
CA ILE A 78 5.56 8.44 3.16
C ILE A 78 4.48 7.61 2.47
N MET A 79 4.23 6.40 3.00
CA MET A 79 3.16 5.51 2.55
C MET A 79 1.94 5.66 3.45
N ILE A 80 0.81 6.09 2.88
CA ILE A 80 -0.44 6.28 3.62
C ILE A 80 -1.29 5.01 3.53
N LEU A 81 -1.51 4.35 4.68
CA LEU A 81 -2.25 3.08 4.80
C LEU A 81 -3.34 3.15 5.87
N THR A 82 -3.89 4.34 6.09
CA THR A 82 -5.15 4.54 6.82
C THR A 82 -6.34 4.30 5.88
N PRO A 83 -7.58 4.09 6.40
CA PRO A 83 -8.77 3.98 5.55
C PRO A 83 -8.95 5.20 4.65
N ASP A 84 -9.40 4.98 3.41
CA ASP A 84 -9.43 6.00 2.35
C ASP A 84 -10.20 7.25 2.76
N GLU A 85 -11.32 7.09 3.46
CA GLU A 85 -12.14 8.21 3.94
C GLU A 85 -11.43 9.09 4.98
N THR A 86 -10.38 8.57 5.62
CA THR A 86 -9.59 9.32 6.61
C THR A 86 -8.33 9.94 6.04
N GLN A 87 -7.83 9.44 4.91
CA GLN A 87 -6.55 9.85 4.33
C GLN A 87 -6.47 11.35 4.01
N PRO A 88 -7.51 12.01 3.44
CA PRO A 88 -7.45 13.45 3.16
C PRO A 88 -7.21 14.28 4.43
N LYS A 89 -7.87 13.90 5.53
CA LYS A 89 -7.69 14.56 6.82
C LYS A 89 -6.29 14.33 7.39
N VAL A 90 -5.82 13.07 7.36
CA VAL A 90 -4.47 12.70 7.82
C VAL A 90 -3.40 13.44 7.00
N TYR A 91 -3.59 13.53 5.70
CA TYR A 91 -2.69 14.26 4.81
C TYR A 91 -2.60 15.75 5.18
N GLU A 92 -3.74 16.43 5.32
CA GLU A 92 -3.77 17.86 5.62
C GLU A 92 -3.27 18.19 7.04
N GLU A 93 -3.55 17.33 8.05
CA GLU A 93 -3.22 17.60 9.44
C GLU A 93 -1.79 17.17 9.83
N HIS A 94 -1.22 16.13 9.18
CA HIS A 94 0.00 15.47 9.68
C HIS A 94 1.11 15.28 8.62
N ILE A 95 0.82 15.46 7.32
CA ILE A 95 1.80 15.10 6.28
C ILE A 95 2.20 16.30 5.43
N LYS A 96 1.23 17.05 4.95
CA LYS A 96 1.40 18.07 3.93
C LYS A 96 2.51 19.09 4.24
N ASP A 97 2.54 19.60 5.47
CA ASP A 97 3.47 20.64 5.89
C ASP A 97 4.89 20.09 6.18
N HIS A 98 5.06 18.78 6.20
CA HIS A 98 6.35 18.10 6.39
C HIS A 98 6.99 17.64 5.07
N LEU A 99 6.23 17.64 3.95
CA LEU A 99 6.76 17.27 2.63
C LEU A 99 7.82 18.26 2.15
N LYS A 100 8.92 17.70 1.63
CA LYS A 100 10.04 18.45 1.06
C LYS A 100 10.15 18.15 -0.43
N ALA A 101 10.74 19.06 -1.19
CA ALA A 101 11.04 18.83 -2.60
C ALA A 101 11.85 17.52 -2.79
N GLY A 102 11.38 16.65 -3.67
CA GLY A 102 11.97 15.34 -3.94
C GLY A 102 11.52 14.21 -3.04
N ASP A 103 10.69 14.47 -2.01
CA ASP A 103 10.05 13.42 -1.24
C ASP A 103 9.07 12.61 -2.11
N THR A 104 8.68 11.46 -1.60
CA THR A 104 7.75 10.57 -2.28
C THR A 104 6.52 10.32 -1.41
N LEU A 105 5.35 10.68 -1.92
CA LEU A 105 4.07 10.31 -1.34
C LEU A 105 3.57 9.02 -2.00
N ALA A 106 3.25 8.01 -1.21
CA ALA A 106 2.93 6.67 -1.68
C ALA A 106 1.58 6.17 -1.15
N PHE A 107 0.91 5.35 -1.95
CA PHE A 107 -0.41 4.77 -1.67
C PHE A 107 -0.42 3.27 -2.01
N ALA A 108 -1.36 2.53 -1.42
CA ALA A 108 -1.65 1.14 -1.81
C ALA A 108 -3.01 0.99 -2.52
N HIS A 109 -3.75 2.07 -2.66
CA HIS A 109 -4.98 2.21 -3.45
C HIS A 109 -5.07 3.64 -4.00
N GLY A 110 -5.57 3.77 -5.24
CA GLY A 110 -5.49 5.04 -5.95
C GLY A 110 -6.59 6.06 -5.66
N PHE A 111 -7.60 5.73 -4.83
CA PHE A 111 -8.84 6.48 -4.64
C PHE A 111 -8.65 7.98 -4.44
N ASN A 112 -7.86 8.37 -3.45
CA ASN A 112 -7.72 9.77 -3.07
C ASN A 112 -6.96 10.62 -4.10
N ILE A 113 -6.06 10.03 -4.86
CA ILE A 113 -5.35 10.71 -5.96
C ILE A 113 -6.22 10.73 -7.21
N HIS A 114 -6.82 9.61 -7.60
CA HIS A 114 -7.65 9.50 -8.81
C HIS A 114 -8.85 10.44 -8.76
N TYR A 115 -9.54 10.51 -7.63
CA TYR A 115 -10.70 11.42 -7.46
C TYR A 115 -10.34 12.83 -6.95
N GLY A 116 -9.05 13.14 -6.76
CA GLY A 116 -8.56 14.48 -6.44
C GLY A 116 -8.83 14.97 -5.01
N TYR A 117 -9.06 14.04 -4.06
CA TYR A 117 -9.21 14.37 -2.64
C TYR A 117 -7.89 14.72 -1.97
N ILE A 118 -6.77 14.19 -2.48
CA ILE A 118 -5.41 14.57 -2.08
C ILE A 118 -4.68 15.13 -3.30
N LYS A 119 -4.01 16.27 -3.11
CA LYS A 119 -3.16 16.91 -4.13
C LYS A 119 -1.79 17.15 -3.52
N ALA A 120 -0.79 16.46 -4.03
CA ALA A 120 0.60 16.65 -3.62
C ALA A 120 1.18 17.96 -4.24
N PRO A 121 2.19 18.58 -3.60
CA PRO A 121 2.98 19.63 -4.22
C PRO A 121 3.64 19.15 -5.52
N GLU A 122 3.90 20.06 -6.47
CA GLU A 122 4.43 19.71 -7.79
C GLU A 122 5.86 19.16 -7.74
N ASP A 123 6.60 19.44 -6.68
CA ASP A 123 7.98 19.00 -6.44
C ASP A 123 8.10 17.69 -5.63
N VAL A 124 6.99 16.99 -5.41
CA VAL A 124 6.90 15.69 -4.71
C VAL A 124 6.51 14.58 -5.67
N ASN A 125 7.13 13.42 -5.58
CA ASN A 125 6.70 12.24 -6.33
C ASN A 125 5.40 11.68 -5.76
N VAL A 126 4.52 11.16 -6.62
CA VAL A 126 3.32 10.43 -6.22
C VAL A 126 3.31 9.06 -6.88
N ILE A 127 3.43 8.02 -6.06
CA ILE A 127 3.50 6.63 -6.51
C ILE A 127 2.44 5.75 -5.84
N MET A 128 2.22 4.59 -6.40
CA MET A 128 1.42 3.54 -5.78
C MET A 128 2.13 2.20 -5.88
N CYS A 129 2.07 1.43 -4.79
CA CYS A 129 2.40 0.02 -4.73
C CYS A 129 1.20 -0.70 -4.10
N ALA A 130 0.44 -1.40 -4.93
CA ALA A 130 -0.83 -2.02 -4.56
C ALA A 130 -0.75 -3.55 -4.64
N PRO A 131 -0.38 -4.25 -3.55
CA PRO A 131 -0.43 -5.70 -3.50
C PRO A 131 -1.86 -6.22 -3.72
N LYS A 132 -2.04 -7.15 -4.65
CA LYS A 132 -3.35 -7.72 -4.97
C LYS A 132 -3.68 -8.89 -4.04
N GLY A 133 -3.80 -8.59 -2.76
CA GLY A 133 -4.17 -9.52 -1.70
C GLY A 133 -4.28 -8.85 -0.34
N PRO A 134 -5.04 -9.45 0.60
CA PRO A 134 -5.17 -8.92 1.95
C PRO A 134 -3.84 -8.96 2.69
N GLY A 135 -3.59 -7.97 3.55
CA GLY A 135 -2.28 -7.76 4.18
C GLY A 135 -1.72 -8.98 4.92
N HIS A 136 -2.56 -9.78 5.57
CA HIS A 136 -2.09 -11.01 6.24
C HIS A 136 -1.56 -12.06 5.23
N ILE A 137 -2.09 -12.09 4.00
CA ILE A 137 -1.56 -12.94 2.92
C ILE A 137 -0.26 -12.35 2.37
N VAL A 138 -0.20 -11.03 2.15
CA VAL A 138 1.03 -10.34 1.74
C VAL A 138 2.17 -10.66 2.69
N ARG A 139 1.93 -10.57 4.01
CA ARG A 139 2.94 -10.90 5.03
C ARG A 139 3.30 -12.38 5.02
N ARG A 140 2.32 -13.27 5.00
CA ARG A 140 2.55 -14.73 5.01
C ARG A 140 3.36 -15.18 3.81
N GLN A 141 2.96 -14.78 2.60
CA GLN A 141 3.67 -15.16 1.38
C GLN A 141 5.12 -14.67 1.40
N PHE A 142 5.34 -13.45 1.89
CA PHE A 142 6.69 -12.91 2.04
C PHE A 142 7.55 -13.78 2.97
N THR A 143 7.03 -14.18 4.15
CA THR A 143 7.77 -15.01 5.11
C THR A 143 8.01 -16.45 4.63
N GLU A 144 7.18 -16.93 3.71
CA GLU A 144 7.33 -18.22 3.04
C GLU A 144 8.31 -18.16 1.83
N GLY A 145 8.91 -16.98 1.55
CA GLY A 145 9.85 -16.79 0.44
C GLY A 145 9.17 -16.54 -0.92
N SER A 146 7.85 -16.38 -0.93
CA SER A 146 7.03 -16.02 -2.09
C SER A 146 6.61 -14.55 -2.00
N GLY A 147 5.65 -14.13 -2.81
CA GLY A 147 5.07 -12.79 -2.81
C GLY A 147 3.63 -12.80 -3.29
N VAL A 148 3.00 -11.64 -3.23
CA VAL A 148 1.70 -11.35 -3.86
C VAL A 148 1.98 -10.44 -5.04
N PRO A 149 1.35 -10.62 -6.21
CA PRO A 149 1.53 -9.69 -7.34
C PRO A 149 1.14 -8.27 -6.95
N ASP A 150 1.95 -7.30 -7.38
CA ASP A 150 1.75 -5.89 -7.08
C ASP A 150 1.44 -5.10 -8.35
N LEU A 151 0.58 -4.07 -8.24
CA LEU A 151 0.50 -3.02 -9.24
C LEU A 151 1.40 -1.86 -8.83
N ALA A 152 2.30 -1.44 -9.73
CA ALA A 152 3.13 -0.25 -9.57
C ALA A 152 2.63 0.86 -10.50
N CYS A 153 2.39 2.05 -9.93
CA CYS A 153 1.88 3.20 -10.66
C CYS A 153 2.63 4.47 -10.28
N VAL A 154 2.70 5.42 -11.22
CA VAL A 154 3.22 6.77 -11.00
C VAL A 154 2.16 7.76 -11.46
N ALA A 155 1.71 8.63 -10.55
CA ALA A 155 0.83 9.75 -10.88
C ALA A 155 1.60 11.04 -11.13
N GLN A 156 2.70 11.26 -10.39
CA GLN A 156 3.57 12.42 -10.51
C GLN A 156 5.04 12.01 -10.35
N ASP A 157 5.86 12.43 -11.29
CA ASP A 157 7.31 12.19 -11.29
C ASP A 157 8.03 13.54 -11.26
N ALA A 158 8.33 14.02 -10.06
CA ALA A 158 8.99 15.30 -9.84
C ALA A 158 10.50 15.21 -9.95
N THR A 159 11.09 14.03 -9.71
CA THR A 159 12.54 13.81 -9.66
C THR A 159 13.11 13.07 -10.89
N GLY A 160 12.24 12.46 -11.70
CA GLY A 160 12.62 11.66 -12.86
C GLY A 160 12.95 10.20 -12.54
N ASP A 161 12.81 9.78 -11.28
CA ASP A 161 13.08 8.41 -10.82
C ASP A 161 11.90 7.77 -10.05
N ALA A 162 10.71 8.37 -10.11
CA ALA A 162 9.54 7.90 -9.38
C ALA A 162 9.15 6.45 -9.74
N TRP A 163 9.35 6.05 -11.00
CA TRP A 163 9.11 4.66 -11.42
C TRP A 163 10.07 3.68 -10.73
N ASP A 164 11.34 3.99 -10.68
CA ASP A 164 12.35 3.14 -10.04
C ASP A 164 12.12 3.05 -8.53
N ILE A 165 11.65 4.14 -7.90
CA ILE A 165 11.24 4.15 -6.49
C ILE A 165 10.04 3.23 -6.27
N ALA A 166 9.00 3.31 -7.11
CA ALA A 166 7.82 2.46 -7.03
C ALA A 166 8.17 0.97 -7.18
N MET A 167 8.97 0.63 -8.18
CA MET A 167 9.47 -0.73 -8.41
C MET A 167 10.27 -1.25 -7.21
N SER A 168 11.18 -0.44 -6.68
CA SER A 168 12.00 -0.80 -5.52
C SER A 168 11.18 -0.97 -4.25
N TYR A 169 10.12 -0.18 -4.07
CA TYR A 169 9.17 -0.35 -2.97
C TYR A 169 8.39 -1.66 -3.10
N CYS A 170 7.84 -1.97 -4.29
CA CYS A 170 7.16 -3.24 -4.56
C CYS A 170 8.08 -4.45 -4.32
N TRP A 171 9.38 -4.34 -4.68
CA TRP A 171 10.37 -5.34 -4.30
C TRP A 171 10.48 -5.50 -2.78
N GLY A 172 10.54 -4.40 -2.05
CA GLY A 172 10.67 -4.39 -0.58
C GLY A 172 9.51 -5.06 0.14
N VAL A 173 8.28 -4.99 -0.41
CA VAL A 173 7.11 -5.68 0.15
C VAL A 173 6.95 -7.11 -0.37
N GLY A 174 7.76 -7.53 -1.37
CA GLY A 174 7.82 -8.90 -1.89
C GLY A 174 7.12 -9.12 -3.22
N GLY A 175 6.55 -8.10 -3.83
CA GLY A 175 5.80 -8.20 -5.09
C GLY A 175 6.63 -8.70 -6.26
N ALA A 176 7.90 -8.31 -6.34
CA ALA A 176 8.82 -8.72 -7.41
C ALA A 176 9.03 -10.24 -7.50
N ARG A 177 8.77 -11.00 -6.42
CA ARG A 177 8.85 -12.47 -6.41
C ARG A 177 7.70 -13.13 -7.18
N SER A 178 6.57 -12.45 -7.29
CA SER A 178 5.37 -12.94 -7.99
C SER A 178 5.06 -12.16 -9.26
N GLY A 179 5.60 -10.96 -9.39
CA GLY A 179 5.48 -10.09 -10.53
C GLY A 179 4.90 -8.73 -10.18
N ILE A 180 5.51 -7.68 -10.73
CA ILE A 180 5.05 -6.31 -10.63
C ILE A 180 4.47 -5.92 -12.00
N ILE A 181 3.24 -5.44 -11.99
CA ILE A 181 2.51 -5.03 -13.19
C ILE A 181 2.44 -3.51 -13.21
N LYS A 182 2.84 -2.91 -14.33
CA LYS A 182 2.68 -1.47 -14.55
C LYS A 182 1.21 -1.14 -14.82
N ALA A 183 0.65 -0.22 -14.04
CA ALA A 183 -0.70 0.30 -14.20
C ALA A 183 -0.73 1.82 -14.00
N THR A 184 -1.88 2.42 -14.20
CA THR A 184 -2.18 3.81 -13.82
C THR A 184 -3.00 3.84 -12.54
N PHE A 185 -3.04 4.98 -11.86
CA PHE A 185 -3.91 5.17 -10.70
C PHE A 185 -5.38 4.96 -11.03
N ALA A 186 -5.81 5.37 -12.23
CA ALA A 186 -7.19 5.16 -12.69
C ALA A 186 -7.52 3.67 -12.86
N GLU A 187 -6.66 2.93 -13.57
CA GLU A 187 -6.86 1.48 -13.80
C GLU A 187 -6.95 0.74 -12.47
N GLU A 188 -5.97 0.93 -11.58
CA GLU A 188 -5.97 0.26 -10.28
C GLU A 188 -7.23 0.58 -9.48
N THR A 189 -7.59 1.87 -9.37
CA THR A 189 -8.73 2.31 -8.56
C THR A 189 -10.06 1.75 -9.07
N GLU A 190 -10.29 1.84 -10.38
CA GLU A 190 -11.56 1.42 -10.98
C GLU A 190 -11.69 -0.11 -11.01
N GLU A 191 -10.61 -0.83 -11.31
CA GLU A 191 -10.60 -2.30 -11.33
C GLU A 191 -10.73 -2.90 -9.93
N ASP A 192 -10.06 -2.32 -8.93
CA ASP A 192 -10.11 -2.76 -7.53
C ASP A 192 -11.53 -2.58 -6.96
N LEU A 193 -12.09 -1.37 -7.07
CA LEU A 193 -13.46 -1.08 -6.62
C LEU A 193 -14.50 -1.96 -7.32
N PHE A 194 -14.40 -2.15 -8.63
CA PHE A 194 -15.31 -3.02 -9.36
C PHE A 194 -15.14 -4.47 -8.95
N GLY A 195 -13.90 -4.95 -8.85
CA GLY A 195 -13.59 -6.32 -8.46
C GLY A 195 -14.10 -6.68 -7.05
N GLU A 196 -13.93 -5.78 -6.10
CA GLU A 196 -14.46 -5.97 -4.75
C GLU A 196 -15.99 -6.03 -4.72
N GLN A 197 -16.66 -5.07 -5.34
CA GLN A 197 -18.11 -4.96 -5.30
C GLN A 197 -18.80 -6.04 -6.12
N ALA A 198 -18.36 -6.25 -7.37
CA ALA A 198 -19.02 -7.16 -8.30
C ALA A 198 -18.63 -8.62 -8.11
N VAL A 199 -17.44 -8.92 -7.61
CA VAL A 199 -16.90 -10.30 -7.58
C VAL A 199 -16.52 -10.73 -6.16
N LEU A 200 -15.47 -10.12 -5.57
CA LEU A 200 -14.78 -10.70 -4.40
C LEU A 200 -15.60 -10.59 -3.11
N CYS A 201 -16.06 -9.39 -2.76
CA CYS A 201 -16.71 -9.12 -1.49
C CYS A 201 -18.24 -9.09 -1.61
N GLY A 202 -18.78 -8.55 -2.71
CA GLY A 202 -20.21 -8.47 -2.97
C GLY A 202 -20.75 -9.71 -3.68
N GLY A 203 -20.46 -9.88 -4.95
CA GLY A 203 -21.10 -10.87 -5.81
C GLY A 203 -20.93 -12.31 -5.34
N LEU A 204 -19.73 -12.73 -4.95
CA LEU A 204 -19.47 -14.09 -4.47
C LEU A 204 -20.26 -14.40 -3.19
N VAL A 205 -20.28 -13.48 -2.23
CA VAL A 205 -20.98 -13.65 -0.96
C VAL A 205 -22.49 -13.79 -1.20
N GLU A 206 -23.07 -12.92 -2.01
CA GLU A 206 -24.49 -12.97 -2.35
C GLU A 206 -24.87 -14.22 -3.15
N LEU A 207 -24.01 -14.70 -4.05
CA LEU A 207 -24.22 -15.96 -4.78
C LEU A 207 -24.25 -17.17 -3.83
N VAL A 208 -23.30 -17.26 -2.90
CA VAL A 208 -23.27 -18.34 -1.90
C VAL A 208 -24.49 -18.30 -1.00
N LYS A 209 -24.86 -17.10 -0.53
CA LYS A 209 -26.04 -16.88 0.31
C LYS A 209 -27.34 -17.29 -0.41
N ALA A 210 -27.53 -16.83 -1.65
CA ALA A 210 -28.72 -17.18 -2.45
C ALA A 210 -28.83 -18.68 -2.69
N GLY A 211 -27.72 -19.37 -2.97
CA GLY A 211 -27.70 -20.83 -3.11
C GLY A 211 -28.10 -21.55 -1.81
N PHE A 212 -27.56 -21.13 -0.69
CA PHE A 212 -27.88 -21.69 0.63
C PHE A 212 -29.37 -21.47 0.97
N GLU A 213 -29.86 -20.24 0.87
CA GLU A 213 -31.26 -19.88 1.18
C GLU A 213 -32.25 -20.66 0.30
N THR A 214 -31.94 -20.83 -1.02
CA THR A 214 -32.77 -21.61 -1.93
C THR A 214 -32.97 -23.06 -1.44
N LEU A 215 -31.91 -23.70 -0.96
CA LEU A 215 -32.00 -25.07 -0.45
C LEU A 215 -32.75 -25.16 0.87
N VAL A 216 -32.50 -24.23 1.79
CA VAL A 216 -33.19 -24.17 3.09
C VAL A 216 -34.69 -23.93 2.89
N ASP A 217 -35.07 -23.01 2.01
CA ASP A 217 -36.49 -22.72 1.68
C ASP A 217 -37.19 -23.90 1.01
N ALA A 218 -36.42 -24.74 0.30
CA ALA A 218 -36.91 -26.00 -0.30
C ALA A 218 -37.00 -27.13 0.75
N GLY A 219 -36.65 -26.92 2.01
CA GLY A 219 -36.77 -27.87 3.12
C GLY A 219 -35.58 -28.82 3.28
N TYR A 220 -34.47 -28.52 2.66
CA TYR A 220 -33.20 -29.25 2.92
C TYR A 220 -32.58 -28.79 4.24
N PRO A 221 -31.99 -29.73 5.04
CA PRO A 221 -31.38 -29.42 6.33
C PRO A 221 -30.07 -28.62 6.18
#